data_4a3a812368bce9b631d98bdfe0f29020
#
_entry.id   4a3a812368bce9b631d98bdfe0f29020
#
_cell.length_a   1.000
_cell.length_b   1.000
_cell.length_c   1.000
_cell.angle_alpha   90.00
_cell.angle_beta   90.00
_cell.angle_gamma   90.00
#
_symmetry.space_group_name_H-M   'P 1'
#
loop_
_entity.id
_entity.type
_entity.pdbx_description
1 polymer ?
#
loop_
_entity_poly.entity_id
_entity_poly.type
_entity_poly.pdbx_seq_one_letter_code
_entity_poly.pdbx_strand_id
1 'polypeptide(L)'
;LRMSRGLGDVYKRQNILLQVLDDGVLTDSRGRKVDFSNTIIIMTSNLGATALRDDKTVGFGAQTISHNHQAMQARIMEELKKSYRPEFINRIDEKVVFHSLEEEQLHDIVKIMVKPLISALADKGISLKFQPAALKHLAKNGYDIEMGARPLRRTIQTQVEDKLSELLLGGQVVSGQTLKIGCSKDKLTFTVV
;
A
#
# COMPACT_ATOMS: atom_id res chain seq x y z
N LEU A 1 16.16 24.77 -18.56
CA LEU A 1 17.16 24.62 -17.44
C LEU A 1 16.65 23.85 -16.21
N ARG A 2 15.35 23.61 -16.11
CA ARG A 2 14.77 22.84 -14.98
C ARG A 2 14.83 21.31 -15.14
N MET A 3 14.89 20.80 -16.36
CA MET A 3 14.96 19.35 -16.63
C MET A 3 16.33 18.70 -16.33
N SER A 4 17.45 19.47 -16.40
CA SER A 4 18.78 18.90 -16.18
C SER A 4 19.12 18.63 -14.71
N ARG A 5 18.47 19.32 -13.77
CA ARG A 5 18.72 19.09 -12.33
C ARG A 5 18.15 17.74 -11.84
N GLY A 6 16.98 17.32 -12.33
CA GLY A 6 16.38 16.05 -11.93
C GLY A 6 17.16 14.82 -12.39
N LEU A 7 17.66 14.81 -13.64
CA LEU A 7 18.48 13.72 -14.17
C LEU A 7 19.81 13.57 -13.44
N GLY A 8 20.50 14.68 -13.16
CA GLY A 8 21.76 14.67 -12.42
C GLY A 8 21.62 14.10 -11.01
N ASP A 9 20.52 14.37 -10.32
CA ASP A 9 20.25 13.84 -8.99
C ASP A 9 19.91 12.35 -9.01
N VAL A 10 19.21 11.87 -10.02
CA VAL A 10 18.92 10.43 -10.20
C VAL A 10 20.21 9.66 -10.43
N TYR A 11 21.10 10.15 -11.31
CA TYR A 11 22.39 9.51 -11.57
C TYR A 11 23.31 9.49 -10.34
N LYS A 12 23.35 10.56 -9.57
CA LYS A 12 24.13 10.60 -8.31
C LYS A 12 23.65 9.56 -7.31
N ARG A 13 22.33 9.42 -7.13
CA ARG A 13 21.75 8.43 -6.23
C ARG A 13 22.04 7.01 -6.70
N GLN A 14 21.97 6.74 -8.00
CA GLN A 14 22.33 5.43 -8.57
C GLN A 14 23.79 5.08 -8.29
N ASN A 15 24.73 6.03 -8.46
CA ASN A 15 26.14 5.79 -8.20
C ASN A 15 26.43 5.49 -6.71
N ILE A 16 25.73 6.16 -5.80
CA ILE A 16 25.84 5.90 -4.35
C ILE A 16 25.33 4.48 -4.04
N LEU A 17 24.19 4.10 -4.61
CA LEU A 17 23.62 2.76 -4.42
C LEU A 17 24.49 1.68 -5.05
N LEU A 18 25.09 1.94 -6.22
CA LEU A 18 26.04 1.02 -6.84
C LEU A 18 27.23 0.73 -5.93
N GLN A 19 27.80 1.75 -5.28
CA GLN A 19 28.89 1.54 -4.33
C GLN A 19 28.48 0.62 -3.18
N VAL A 20 27.28 0.81 -2.64
CA VAL A 20 26.76 -0.07 -1.58
C VAL A 20 26.51 -1.50 -2.08
N LEU A 21 25.95 -1.65 -3.28
CA LEU A 21 25.63 -2.96 -3.86
C LEU A 21 26.87 -3.73 -4.31
N ASP A 22 27.93 -3.03 -4.75
CA ASP A 22 29.16 -3.65 -5.23
C ASP A 22 30.16 -3.90 -4.11
N ASP A 23 30.44 -2.88 -3.30
CA ASP A 23 31.48 -2.90 -2.29
C ASP A 23 30.99 -3.24 -0.88
N GLY A 24 29.66 -3.24 -0.67
CA GLY A 24 29.06 -3.38 0.66
C GLY A 24 29.38 -2.24 1.61
N VAL A 25 29.91 -1.12 1.10
CA VAL A 25 30.40 0.00 1.90
C VAL A 25 29.96 1.32 1.31
N LEU A 26 29.59 2.26 2.16
CA LEU A 26 29.33 3.64 1.77
C LEU A 26 30.27 4.60 2.49
N THR A 27 30.93 5.49 1.73
CA THR A 27 31.78 6.53 2.31
C THR A 27 31.00 7.83 2.43
N ASP A 28 30.88 8.37 3.64
CA ASP A 28 30.21 9.64 3.89
C ASP A 28 31.03 10.84 3.39
N SER A 29 30.44 12.03 3.41
CA SER A 29 31.12 13.28 3.00
C SER A 29 32.33 13.67 3.87
N ARG A 30 32.49 13.01 5.02
CA ARG A 30 33.62 13.19 5.96
C ARG A 30 34.68 12.11 5.83
N GLY A 31 34.57 11.23 4.83
CA GLY A 31 35.52 10.14 4.58
C GLY A 31 35.32 8.90 5.47
N ARG A 32 34.25 8.83 6.28
CA ARG A 32 34.00 7.66 7.13
C ARG A 32 33.30 6.58 6.30
N LYS A 33 33.77 5.34 6.42
CA LYS A 33 33.19 4.18 5.78
C LYS A 33 32.12 3.57 6.67
N VAL A 34 30.96 3.32 6.11
CA VAL A 34 29.82 2.63 6.75
C VAL A 34 29.67 1.29 6.06
N ASP A 35 29.68 0.21 6.82
CA ASP A 35 29.57 -1.17 6.33
C ASP A 35 28.11 -1.58 6.19
N PHE A 36 27.72 -2.07 5.00
CA PHE A 36 26.42 -2.59 4.63
C PHE A 36 26.44 -4.09 4.30
N SER A 37 27.56 -4.78 4.53
CA SER A 37 27.74 -6.21 4.13
C SER A 37 26.70 -7.13 4.76
N ASN A 38 26.19 -6.81 5.95
CA ASN A 38 25.20 -7.57 6.68
C ASN A 38 23.78 -6.94 6.63
N THR A 39 23.46 -6.26 5.53
CA THR A 39 22.17 -5.58 5.38
C THR A 39 21.35 -6.14 4.21
N ILE A 40 20.05 -6.06 4.33
CA ILE A 40 19.11 -6.30 3.23
C ILE A 40 18.61 -4.92 2.76
N ILE A 41 18.84 -4.60 1.49
CA ILE A 41 18.42 -3.34 0.89
C ILE A 41 17.13 -3.55 0.12
N ILE A 42 16.06 -2.90 0.55
CA ILE A 42 14.77 -2.94 -0.11
C ILE A 42 14.49 -1.59 -0.74
N MET A 43 14.30 -1.57 -2.06
CA MET A 43 13.95 -0.38 -2.82
C MET A 43 12.53 -0.48 -3.35
N THR A 44 11.74 0.57 -3.18
CA THR A 44 10.37 0.65 -3.70
C THR A 44 10.25 1.75 -4.75
N SER A 45 9.49 1.50 -5.81
CA SER A 45 9.23 2.45 -6.88
C SER A 45 7.80 2.30 -7.39
N ASN A 46 7.24 3.39 -7.90
CA ASN A 46 5.98 3.41 -8.64
C ASN A 46 6.21 3.46 -10.16
N LEU A 47 7.36 3.02 -10.60
CA LEU A 47 7.75 3.01 -12.01
C LEU A 47 6.76 2.15 -12.81
N GLY A 48 6.36 2.61 -13.98
CA GLY A 48 5.40 1.91 -14.83
C GLY A 48 3.93 2.16 -14.49
N ALA A 49 3.60 2.76 -13.35
CA ALA A 49 2.22 3.10 -13.01
C ALA A 49 1.59 4.08 -14.00
N THR A 50 2.36 5.03 -14.52
CA THR A 50 1.94 5.97 -15.58
C THR A 50 1.76 5.26 -16.92
N ALA A 51 2.67 4.40 -17.32
CA ALA A 51 2.59 3.65 -18.57
C ALA A 51 1.36 2.72 -18.61
N LEU A 52 0.94 2.19 -17.46
CA LEU A 52 -0.28 1.39 -17.33
C LEU A 52 -1.56 2.24 -17.38
N ARG A 53 -1.49 3.53 -17.03
CA ARG A 53 -2.62 4.47 -17.14
C ARG A 53 -2.87 4.91 -18.57
N ASP A 54 -1.82 5.22 -19.30
CA ASP A 54 -1.91 5.75 -20.67
C ASP A 54 -2.55 4.73 -21.63
N ASP A 55 -2.40 3.43 -21.36
CA ASP A 55 -3.05 2.38 -22.14
C ASP A 55 -4.56 2.26 -21.92
N LYS A 56 -5.08 2.73 -20.79
CA LYS A 56 -6.54 2.76 -20.57
C LYS A 56 -7.25 3.77 -21.48
N THR A 57 -6.52 4.72 -22.05
CA THR A 57 -7.04 5.74 -22.93
C THR A 57 -7.06 5.33 -24.41
N VAL A 58 -6.37 4.27 -24.80
CA VAL A 58 -6.26 3.84 -26.21
C VAL A 58 -6.91 2.46 -26.41
N GLY A 59 -8.24 2.45 -26.61
CA GLY A 59 -8.97 1.41 -27.30
C GLY A 59 -9.08 0.02 -26.66
N PHE A 60 -10.11 -0.70 -27.02
CA PHE A 60 -10.64 -2.03 -26.75
C PHE A 60 -9.73 -3.15 -26.16
N GLY A 61 -8.43 -2.98 -26.01
CA GLY A 61 -7.48 -3.95 -25.46
C GLY A 61 -7.03 -3.67 -24.01
N ALA A 62 -7.36 -2.51 -23.44
CA ALA A 62 -6.83 -2.07 -22.15
C ALA A 62 -7.29 -2.88 -20.93
N GLN A 63 -8.48 -3.46 -20.98
CA GLN A 63 -8.99 -4.33 -19.90
C GLN A 63 -8.22 -5.67 -19.81
N THR A 64 -7.70 -6.16 -20.93
CA THR A 64 -7.00 -7.46 -20.98
C THR A 64 -5.59 -7.39 -20.40
N ILE A 65 -4.92 -6.24 -20.47
CA ILE A 65 -3.52 -6.08 -20.03
C ILE A 65 -3.44 -5.96 -18.50
N SER A 66 -4.37 -5.26 -17.86
CA SER A 66 -4.40 -5.14 -16.40
C SER A 66 -4.68 -6.46 -15.69
N HIS A 67 -5.33 -7.42 -16.35
CA HIS A 67 -5.59 -8.78 -15.85
C HIS A 67 -4.48 -9.78 -16.25
N ASN A 68 -3.60 -9.43 -17.20
CA ASN A 68 -2.49 -10.28 -17.57
C ASN A 68 -1.21 -9.82 -16.84
N HIS A 69 -0.94 -10.42 -15.69
CA HIS A 69 0.23 -10.10 -14.87
C HIS A 69 1.55 -10.20 -15.64
N GLN A 70 1.69 -11.18 -16.54
CA GLN A 70 2.91 -11.36 -17.32
C GLN A 70 3.16 -10.19 -18.28
N ALA A 71 2.12 -9.72 -18.97
CA ALA A 71 2.21 -8.56 -19.86
C ALA A 71 2.52 -7.28 -19.07
N MET A 72 1.88 -7.10 -17.91
CA MET A 72 2.16 -5.99 -17.01
C MET A 72 3.60 -6.03 -16.50
N GLN A 73 4.09 -7.19 -16.08
CA GLN A 73 5.46 -7.38 -15.61
C GLN A 73 6.47 -7.06 -16.71
N ALA A 74 6.28 -7.57 -17.93
CA ALA A 74 7.17 -7.31 -19.05
C ALA A 74 7.29 -5.80 -19.34
N ARG A 75 6.17 -5.08 -19.30
CA ARG A 75 6.10 -3.65 -19.53
C ARG A 75 6.77 -2.82 -18.44
N ILE A 76 6.54 -3.17 -17.16
CA ILE A 76 7.23 -2.54 -16.03
C ILE A 76 8.74 -2.76 -16.13
N MET A 77 9.16 -3.97 -16.52
CA MET A 77 10.58 -4.28 -16.71
C MET A 77 11.19 -3.50 -17.89
N GLU A 78 10.44 -3.22 -18.94
CA GLU A 78 10.89 -2.36 -20.03
C GLU A 78 11.08 -0.91 -19.56
N GLU A 79 10.10 -0.35 -18.82
CA GLU A 79 10.22 1.00 -18.25
C GLU A 79 11.37 1.11 -17.23
N LEU A 80 11.62 0.05 -16.46
CA LEU A 80 12.76 -0.02 -15.55
C LEU A 80 14.08 0.07 -16.31
N LYS A 81 14.22 -0.64 -17.44
CA LYS A 81 15.41 -0.56 -18.32
C LYS A 81 15.61 0.80 -18.96
N LYS A 82 14.54 1.56 -19.22
CA LYS A 82 14.62 2.94 -19.73
C LYS A 82 15.03 3.94 -18.65
N SER A 83 14.64 3.68 -17.40
CA SER A 83 14.82 4.63 -16.30
C SER A 83 16.11 4.46 -15.51
N TYR A 84 16.68 3.26 -15.52
CA TYR A 84 17.88 2.92 -14.78
C TYR A 84 18.98 2.37 -15.69
N ARG A 85 20.22 2.57 -15.27
CA ARG A 85 21.38 2.04 -16.01
C ARG A 85 21.42 0.50 -15.94
N PRO A 86 21.87 -0.17 -17.01
CA PRO A 86 21.97 -1.64 -17.00
C PRO A 86 22.82 -2.18 -15.87
N GLU A 87 23.95 -1.53 -15.56
CA GLU A 87 24.82 -1.93 -14.45
C GLU A 87 24.10 -1.91 -13.10
N PHE A 88 23.22 -0.92 -12.86
CA PHE A 88 22.44 -0.83 -11.63
C PHE A 88 21.38 -1.94 -11.57
N ILE A 89 20.68 -2.19 -12.67
CA ILE A 89 19.63 -3.24 -12.74
C ILE A 89 20.22 -4.62 -12.53
N ASN A 90 21.44 -4.88 -13.02
CA ASN A 90 22.12 -6.16 -12.91
C ASN A 90 22.63 -6.45 -11.48
N ARG A 91 22.72 -5.43 -10.62
CA ARG A 91 23.12 -5.60 -9.21
C ARG A 91 21.93 -5.83 -8.27
N ILE A 92 20.73 -5.74 -8.78
CA ILE A 92 19.50 -6.05 -8.01
C ILE A 92 19.23 -7.54 -8.12
N ASP A 93 19.33 -8.25 -7.01
CA ASP A 93 19.14 -9.70 -6.94
C ASP A 93 17.73 -10.11 -7.33
N GLU A 94 16.72 -9.43 -6.77
CA GLU A 94 15.32 -9.75 -7.00
C GLU A 94 14.49 -8.52 -7.37
N LYS A 95 13.64 -8.67 -8.38
CA LYS A 95 12.75 -7.64 -8.90
C LYS A 95 11.32 -8.12 -8.80
N VAL A 96 10.61 -7.65 -7.77
CA VAL A 96 9.24 -8.05 -7.47
C VAL A 96 8.26 -7.04 -8.04
N VAL A 97 7.35 -7.50 -8.89
CA VAL A 97 6.23 -6.71 -9.40
C VAL A 97 4.96 -7.13 -8.65
N PHE A 98 4.35 -6.19 -7.94
CA PHE A 98 3.13 -6.45 -7.21
C PHE A 98 1.93 -6.52 -8.15
N HIS A 99 1.01 -7.45 -7.86
CA HIS A 99 -0.28 -7.56 -8.54
C HIS A 99 -1.23 -6.42 -8.14
N SER A 100 -2.18 -6.13 -9.01
CA SER A 100 -3.36 -5.36 -8.62
C SER A 100 -4.16 -6.14 -7.57
N LEU A 101 -4.74 -5.43 -6.61
CA LEU A 101 -5.52 -6.06 -5.56
C LEU A 101 -6.89 -6.50 -6.10
N GLU A 102 -7.26 -7.73 -5.80
CA GLU A 102 -8.57 -8.31 -6.06
C GLU A 102 -9.53 -8.12 -4.87
N GLU A 103 -10.84 -8.28 -5.10
CA GLU A 103 -11.87 -8.02 -4.07
C GLU A 103 -11.66 -8.89 -2.80
N GLU A 104 -11.25 -10.14 -2.97
CA GLU A 104 -10.97 -11.05 -1.85
C GLU A 104 -9.81 -10.58 -0.99
N GLN A 105 -8.73 -10.12 -1.63
CA GLN A 105 -7.55 -9.59 -0.96
C GLN A 105 -7.87 -8.28 -0.20
N LEU A 106 -8.73 -7.44 -0.77
CA LEU A 106 -9.20 -6.23 -0.09
C LEU A 106 -9.95 -6.56 1.19
N HIS A 107 -10.79 -7.58 1.18
CA HIS A 107 -11.50 -8.06 2.36
C HIS A 107 -10.53 -8.52 3.47
N ASP A 108 -9.46 -9.22 3.12
CA ASP A 108 -8.45 -9.65 4.09
C ASP A 108 -7.61 -8.48 4.62
N ILE A 109 -7.31 -7.50 3.77
CA ILE A 109 -6.66 -6.26 4.19
C ILE A 109 -7.52 -5.52 5.23
N VAL A 110 -8.85 -5.40 5.00
CA VAL A 110 -9.76 -4.79 5.98
C VAL A 110 -9.70 -5.52 7.31
N LYS A 111 -9.75 -6.87 7.30
CA LYS A 111 -9.64 -7.67 8.54
C LYS A 111 -8.35 -7.39 9.31
N ILE A 112 -7.23 -7.26 8.60
CA ILE A 112 -5.94 -6.95 9.21
C ILE A 112 -5.97 -5.54 9.80
N MET A 113 -6.52 -4.57 9.07
CA MET A 113 -6.55 -3.16 9.48
C MET A 113 -7.46 -2.89 10.69
N VAL A 114 -8.54 -3.66 10.88
CA VAL A 114 -9.44 -3.50 12.02
C VAL A 114 -8.96 -4.23 13.28
N LYS A 115 -7.99 -5.16 13.19
CA LYS A 115 -7.46 -5.90 14.34
C LYS A 115 -6.95 -4.99 15.47
N PRO A 116 -6.13 -3.95 15.21
CA PRO A 116 -5.67 -3.06 16.27
C PRO A 116 -6.82 -2.38 17.02
N LEU A 117 -7.88 -2.00 16.28
CA LEU A 117 -9.06 -1.38 16.86
C LEU A 117 -9.83 -2.35 17.76
N ILE A 118 -9.98 -3.61 17.34
CA ILE A 118 -10.59 -4.67 18.14
C ILE A 118 -9.79 -4.89 19.43
N SER A 119 -8.45 -4.95 19.35
CA SER A 119 -7.59 -5.12 20.53
C SER A 119 -7.69 -3.94 21.48
N ALA A 120 -7.62 -2.70 20.97
CA ALA A 120 -7.71 -1.50 21.78
C ALA A 120 -9.05 -1.36 22.53
N LEU A 121 -10.16 -1.84 21.95
CA LEU A 121 -11.46 -1.88 22.63
C LEU A 121 -11.57 -3.04 23.62
N ALA A 122 -10.96 -4.19 23.31
CA ALA A 122 -10.91 -5.32 24.23
C ALA A 122 -10.16 -4.95 25.54
N ASP A 123 -9.07 -4.17 25.45
CA ASP A 123 -8.34 -3.66 26.62
C ASP A 123 -9.22 -2.74 27.50
N LYS A 124 -10.26 -2.14 26.93
CA LYS A 124 -11.28 -1.35 27.66
C LYS A 124 -12.48 -2.18 28.11
N GLY A 125 -12.43 -3.50 27.93
CA GLY A 125 -13.51 -4.42 28.30
C GLY A 125 -14.69 -4.41 27.32
N ILE A 126 -14.52 -3.90 26.10
CA ILE A 126 -15.57 -3.84 25.07
C ILE A 126 -15.24 -4.83 23.95
N SER A 127 -16.17 -5.75 23.67
CA SER A 127 -16.01 -6.71 22.59
C SER A 127 -16.51 -6.13 21.26
N LEU A 128 -15.62 -5.92 20.29
CA LEU A 128 -15.99 -5.43 18.95
C LEU A 128 -16.08 -6.58 17.96
N LYS A 129 -17.21 -6.71 17.26
CA LYS A 129 -17.43 -7.74 16.25
C LYS A 129 -17.88 -7.14 14.92
N PHE A 130 -17.16 -7.44 13.83
CA PHE A 130 -17.55 -7.05 12.48
C PHE A 130 -18.33 -8.18 11.81
N GLN A 131 -19.47 -7.86 11.24
CA GLN A 131 -20.20 -8.77 10.37
C GLN A 131 -19.56 -8.80 8.96
N PRO A 132 -19.65 -9.91 8.22
CA PRO A 132 -19.09 -10.00 6.85
C PRO A 132 -19.57 -8.88 5.92
N ALA A 133 -20.82 -8.47 6.04
CA ALA A 133 -21.40 -7.37 5.25
C ALA A 133 -20.71 -6.02 5.51
N ALA A 134 -20.31 -5.75 6.76
CA ALA A 134 -19.57 -4.52 7.11
C ALA A 134 -18.16 -4.53 6.54
N LEU A 135 -17.46 -5.66 6.62
CA LEU A 135 -16.12 -5.80 6.04
C LEU A 135 -16.15 -5.64 4.50
N LYS A 136 -17.15 -6.23 3.84
CA LYS A 136 -17.35 -6.08 2.40
C LYS A 136 -17.66 -4.64 2.01
N HIS A 137 -18.49 -3.95 2.77
CA HIS A 137 -18.81 -2.54 2.56
C HIS A 137 -17.56 -1.65 2.69
N LEU A 138 -16.74 -1.86 3.74
CA LEU A 138 -15.50 -1.12 3.93
C LEU A 138 -14.50 -1.38 2.80
N ALA A 139 -14.36 -2.64 2.36
CA ALA A 139 -13.49 -3.00 1.25
C ALA A 139 -13.90 -2.28 -0.04
N LYS A 140 -15.21 -2.30 -0.37
CA LYS A 140 -15.75 -1.64 -1.57
C LYS A 140 -15.54 -0.12 -1.55
N ASN A 141 -15.84 0.53 -0.41
CA ASN A 141 -15.77 2.00 -0.31
C ASN A 141 -14.35 2.53 -0.03
N GLY A 142 -13.46 1.66 0.41
CA GLY A 142 -12.06 2.01 0.67
C GLY A 142 -11.09 1.66 -0.46
N TYR A 143 -11.58 1.14 -1.57
CA TYR A 143 -10.78 0.82 -2.75
C TYR A 143 -10.92 1.89 -3.82
N ASP A 144 -9.82 2.27 -4.41
CA ASP A 144 -9.74 3.13 -5.58
C ASP A 144 -8.83 2.47 -6.63
N ILE A 145 -9.25 2.50 -7.89
CA ILE A 145 -8.51 1.83 -8.99
C ILE A 145 -7.11 2.42 -9.16
N GLU A 146 -6.93 3.71 -8.88
CA GLU A 146 -5.65 4.39 -9.05
C GLU A 146 -4.79 4.33 -7.79
N MET A 147 -5.41 4.46 -6.62
CA MET A 147 -4.73 4.51 -5.33
C MET A 147 -4.67 3.16 -4.61
N GLY A 148 -5.37 2.13 -5.15
CA GLY A 148 -5.45 0.79 -4.55
C GLY A 148 -6.16 0.83 -3.19
N ALA A 149 -5.58 0.18 -2.19
CA ALA A 149 -6.13 0.12 -0.83
C ALA A 149 -5.73 1.32 0.06
N ARG A 150 -5.04 2.34 -0.46
CA ARG A 150 -4.62 3.51 0.35
C ARG A 150 -5.78 4.27 0.98
N PRO A 151 -6.93 4.50 0.29
CA PRO A 151 -8.06 5.18 0.89
C PRO A 151 -8.74 4.37 2.02
N LEU A 152 -8.51 3.07 2.08
CA LEU A 152 -9.14 2.16 3.04
C LEU A 152 -8.91 2.57 4.50
N ARG A 153 -7.69 3.01 4.82
CA ARG A 153 -7.39 3.51 6.17
C ARG A 153 -8.27 4.70 6.56
N ARG A 154 -8.41 5.65 5.64
CA ARG A 154 -9.26 6.83 5.87
C ARG A 154 -10.72 6.44 5.99
N THR A 155 -11.18 5.50 5.15
CA THR A 155 -12.55 4.99 5.19
C THR A 155 -12.85 4.31 6.53
N ILE A 156 -11.93 3.47 7.06
CA ILE A 156 -12.07 2.86 8.38
C ILE A 156 -12.10 3.94 9.46
N GLN A 157 -11.19 4.89 9.41
CA GLN A 157 -11.14 5.98 10.37
C GLN A 157 -12.46 6.76 10.41
N THR A 158 -12.92 7.27 9.27
CA THR A 158 -14.11 8.13 9.22
C THR A 158 -15.42 7.38 9.46
N GLN A 159 -15.54 6.13 8.98
CA GLN A 159 -16.81 5.40 9.08
C GLN A 159 -16.90 4.54 10.35
N VAL A 160 -15.78 4.16 10.93
CA VAL A 160 -15.75 3.26 12.10
C VAL A 160 -15.20 3.97 13.32
N GLU A 161 -13.95 4.45 13.30
CA GLU A 161 -13.28 4.99 14.48
C GLU A 161 -13.96 6.26 15.01
N ASP A 162 -14.31 7.20 14.11
CA ASP A 162 -15.00 8.43 14.50
C ASP A 162 -16.37 8.11 15.13
N LYS A 163 -17.12 7.18 14.53
CA LYS A 163 -18.43 6.78 15.05
C LYS A 163 -18.32 6.00 16.39
N LEU A 164 -17.32 5.16 16.53
CA LEU A 164 -17.03 4.50 17.81
C LEU A 164 -16.69 5.51 18.90
N SER A 165 -15.91 6.52 18.56
CA SER A 165 -15.55 7.60 19.50
C SER A 165 -16.79 8.36 19.97
N GLU A 166 -17.72 8.68 19.07
CA GLU A 166 -19.01 9.31 19.45
C GLU A 166 -19.82 8.44 20.41
N LEU A 167 -19.93 7.11 20.12
CA LEU A 167 -20.70 6.18 20.95
C LEU A 167 -20.08 6.00 22.35
N LEU A 168 -18.75 5.96 22.42
CA LEU A 168 -18.02 5.84 23.69
C LEU A 168 -18.12 7.12 24.51
N LEU A 169 -17.90 8.29 23.92
CA LEU A 169 -18.00 9.58 24.61
C LEU A 169 -19.42 9.89 25.03
N GLY A 170 -20.42 9.46 24.23
CA GLY A 170 -21.84 9.58 24.55
C GLY A 170 -22.34 8.57 25.59
N GLY A 171 -21.48 7.69 26.13
CA GLY A 171 -21.87 6.69 27.10
C GLY A 171 -22.84 5.61 26.58
N GLN A 172 -23.00 5.51 25.27
CA GLN A 172 -23.90 4.51 24.64
C GLN A 172 -23.29 3.12 24.59
N VAL A 173 -21.97 3.00 24.76
CA VAL A 173 -21.23 1.75 24.85
C VAL A 173 -20.35 1.82 26.10
N VAL A 174 -20.51 0.83 26.98
CA VAL A 174 -19.77 0.73 28.24
C VAL A 174 -19.00 -0.60 28.34
N SER A 175 -18.04 -0.64 29.25
CA SER A 175 -17.28 -1.87 29.54
C SER A 175 -18.22 -3.04 29.86
N GLY A 176 -17.86 -4.22 29.36
CA GLY A 176 -18.66 -5.46 29.51
C GLY A 176 -19.62 -5.72 28.35
N GLN A 177 -19.82 -4.77 27.46
CA GLN A 177 -20.75 -4.91 26.34
C GLN A 177 -20.06 -5.40 25.04
N THR A 178 -20.87 -5.99 24.16
CA THR A 178 -20.45 -6.36 22.80
C THR A 178 -21.06 -5.39 21.80
N LEU A 179 -20.22 -4.75 21.00
CA LEU A 179 -20.65 -3.91 19.89
C LEU A 179 -20.50 -4.67 18.55
N LYS A 180 -21.62 -4.85 17.87
CA LYS A 180 -21.65 -5.46 16.53
C LYS A 180 -21.75 -4.39 15.46
N ILE A 181 -20.82 -4.42 14.48
CA ILE A 181 -20.84 -3.56 13.31
C ILE A 181 -21.36 -4.38 12.13
N GLY A 182 -22.50 -3.99 11.61
CA GLY A 182 -23.14 -4.54 10.43
C GLY A 182 -23.19 -3.54 9.27
N CYS A 183 -23.85 -3.91 8.18
CA CYS A 183 -24.14 -3.02 7.08
C CYS A 183 -25.60 -3.21 6.64
N SER A 184 -26.34 -2.13 6.51
CA SER A 184 -27.71 -2.10 5.99
C SER A 184 -27.90 -0.89 5.09
N LYS A 185 -28.52 -1.10 3.90
CA LYS A 185 -28.75 -0.02 2.92
C LYS A 185 -27.50 0.80 2.60
N ASP A 186 -26.36 0.11 2.42
CA ASP A 186 -25.05 0.72 2.11
C ASP A 186 -24.54 1.69 3.17
N LYS A 187 -24.94 1.49 4.44
CA LYS A 187 -24.46 2.24 5.61
C LYS A 187 -24.09 1.27 6.73
N LEU A 188 -23.02 1.61 7.46
CA LEU A 188 -22.64 0.84 8.64
C LEU A 188 -23.67 1.02 9.76
N THR A 189 -24.00 -0.08 10.41
CA THR A 189 -24.90 -0.12 11.57
C THR A 189 -24.15 -0.58 12.80
N PHE A 190 -24.36 0.10 13.93
CA PHE A 190 -23.72 -0.18 15.20
C PHE A 190 -24.80 -0.63 16.18
N THR A 191 -24.68 -1.85 16.68
CA THR A 191 -25.66 -2.46 17.58
C THR A 191 -24.98 -2.94 18.85
N VAL A 192 -25.39 -2.44 20.00
CA VAL A 192 -24.95 -2.89 21.31
C VAL A 192 -25.73 -4.13 21.70
N VAL A 193 -25.05 -5.16 22.22
CA VAL A 193 -25.61 -6.46 22.63
C VAL A 193 -25.03 -6.88 23.98
#